data_e205807f7040cc776df08492bf6d4fd5
#
_entry.id   e205807f7040cc776df08492bf6d4fd5
#
_cell.length_a   1.000
_cell.length_b   1.000
_cell.length_c   1.000
_cell.angle_alpha   90.00
_cell.angle_beta   90.00
_cell.angle_gamma   90.00
#
_symmetry.space_group_name_H-M   'P 1'
#
loop_
_entity.id
_entity.type
_entity.pdbx_description
1 polymer ?
#
loop_
_entity_poly.entity_id
_entity_poly.type
_entity_poly.pdbx_seq_one_letter_code
_entity_poly.pdbx_strand_id
1 'polypeptide(L)'
;MTAYAHLLLYFFFYSFVGWIWESSYVSILTKRLTNRGFLTGPMLPIYGSGAVVMLCATYPVQSSDIGIFLLGLIVATILEYVTGVVMEALFQVRYWDYSDKKFNIQGHICLSSSLAWGIFTLLLIRVVHPRISALLEKIPQNVCFSALVVITIVFAIDFASSFHAAMDLRQILESITNLKSDAEKLRERFIVLTDSVSETLRDKIGTIKKPESSRIEEFQTSVSECLEKLYSLVPKEKTADVIRLKERFAYLGELKNAISKRMDFRKIILLKGNPMLTSKKYADALNSLKEQIGLNKNK
;
A
#
# COMPACT_ATOMS: atom_id res chain seq x y z
N MET A 1 -18.65 5.61 33.25
CA MET A 1 -18.61 5.31 31.80
C MET A 1 -19.22 3.94 31.53
N THR A 2 -19.85 3.74 30.35
CA THR A 2 -20.32 2.42 29.94
C THR A 2 -19.15 1.49 29.57
N ALA A 3 -19.33 0.17 29.63
CA ALA A 3 -18.30 -0.81 29.23
C ALA A 3 -17.80 -0.56 27.80
N TYR A 4 -18.69 -0.21 26.90
CA TYR A 4 -18.32 0.13 25.49
C TYR A 4 -17.38 1.32 25.38
N ALA A 5 -17.57 2.35 26.21
CA ALA A 5 -16.69 3.53 26.18
C ALA A 5 -15.29 3.20 26.68
N HIS A 6 -15.14 2.29 27.66
CA HIS A 6 -13.82 1.78 28.08
C HIS A 6 -13.15 0.97 26.97
N LEU A 7 -13.90 0.08 26.29
CA LEU A 7 -13.35 -0.70 25.17
C LEU A 7 -12.86 0.21 24.05
N LEU A 8 -13.59 1.30 23.75
CA LEU A 8 -13.19 2.26 22.71
C LEU A 8 -11.95 3.07 23.14
N LEU A 9 -11.81 3.42 24.43
CA LEU A 9 -10.58 4.03 24.95
C LEU A 9 -9.38 3.08 24.82
N TYR A 10 -9.55 1.81 25.15
CA TYR A 10 -8.50 0.80 24.97
C TYR A 10 -8.14 0.62 23.50
N PHE A 11 -9.13 0.62 22.60
CA PHE A 11 -8.88 0.60 21.17
C PHE A 11 -7.96 1.74 20.72
N PHE A 12 -8.25 2.99 21.08
CA PHE A 12 -7.42 4.13 20.70
C PHE A 12 -6.05 4.08 21.37
N PHE A 13 -6.00 3.74 22.66
CA PHE A 13 -4.75 3.64 23.38
C PHE A 13 -3.82 2.58 22.74
N TYR A 14 -4.32 1.39 22.51
CA TYR A 14 -3.51 0.33 21.90
C TYR A 14 -3.22 0.56 20.42
N SER A 15 -4.07 1.27 19.69
CA SER A 15 -3.77 1.75 18.34
C SER A 15 -2.58 2.70 18.33
N PHE A 16 -2.49 3.59 19.31
CA PHE A 16 -1.37 4.52 19.47
C PHE A 16 -0.08 3.81 19.91
N VAL A 17 -0.15 2.92 20.87
CA VAL A 17 1.01 2.11 21.33
C VAL A 17 1.54 1.24 20.18
N GLY A 18 0.65 0.60 19.43
CA GLY A 18 1.01 -0.18 18.24
C GLY A 18 1.68 0.67 17.18
N TRP A 19 1.22 1.90 16.98
CA TRP A 19 1.87 2.85 16.07
C TRP A 19 3.28 3.22 16.51
N ILE A 20 3.51 3.47 17.81
CA ILE A 20 4.84 3.73 18.34
C ILE A 20 5.77 2.55 18.08
N TRP A 21 5.30 1.32 18.37
CA TRP A 21 6.06 0.09 18.18
C TRP A 21 6.46 -0.12 16.71
N GLU A 22 5.49 -0.16 15.81
CA GLU A 22 5.71 -0.40 14.38
C GLU A 22 6.53 0.71 13.71
N SER A 23 6.23 1.98 14.05
CA SER A 23 6.96 3.11 13.48
C SER A 23 8.42 3.11 13.94
N SER A 24 8.68 2.77 15.20
CA SER A 24 10.05 2.63 15.73
C SER A 24 10.77 1.47 15.05
N TYR A 25 10.15 0.30 14.96
CA TYR A 25 10.70 -0.88 14.31
C TYR A 25 11.07 -0.61 12.85
N VAL A 26 10.13 -0.08 12.07
CA VAL A 26 10.38 0.21 10.65
C VAL A 26 11.39 1.34 10.48
N SER A 27 11.40 2.35 11.36
CA SER A 27 12.38 3.43 11.31
C SER A 27 13.81 2.92 11.54
N ILE A 28 13.99 1.97 12.46
CA ILE A 28 15.29 1.32 12.70
C ILE A 28 15.74 0.52 11.47
N LEU A 29 14.84 -0.29 10.89
CA LEU A 29 15.14 -1.11 9.72
C LEU A 29 15.49 -0.27 8.49
N THR A 30 14.76 0.81 8.26
CA THR A 30 14.92 1.65 7.06
C THR A 30 15.93 2.78 7.26
N LYS A 31 16.43 2.98 8.48
CA LYS A 31 17.30 4.12 8.90
C LYS A 31 16.68 5.49 8.55
N ARG A 32 15.37 5.59 8.59
CA ARG A 32 14.57 6.81 8.30
C ARG A 32 13.38 6.87 9.23
N LEU A 33 13.06 8.07 9.71
CA LEU A 33 11.82 8.28 10.47
C LEU A 33 10.61 7.95 9.58
N THR A 34 9.86 6.93 9.98
CA THR A 34 8.75 6.38 9.20
C THR A 34 7.48 6.44 10.02
N ASN A 35 6.48 7.16 9.54
CA ASN A 35 5.13 7.10 10.10
C ASN A 35 4.42 5.86 9.53
N ARG A 36 4.48 4.75 10.26
CA ARG A 36 3.98 3.45 9.81
C ARG A 36 2.47 3.37 9.90
N GLY A 37 1.85 2.78 8.89
CA GLY A 37 0.45 2.37 8.94
C GLY A 37 -0.41 2.82 7.79
N PHE A 38 -1.69 2.49 7.90
CA PHE A 38 -2.73 2.85 6.94
C PHE A 38 -3.16 4.32 7.10
N LEU A 39 -3.22 4.80 8.35
CA LEU A 39 -3.63 6.15 8.70
C LEU A 39 -2.48 7.16 8.54
N THR A 40 -2.85 8.42 8.31
CA THR A 40 -1.89 9.53 8.29
C THR A 40 -1.48 9.93 9.72
N GLY A 41 -2.40 9.84 10.67
CA GLY A 41 -2.17 10.09 12.09
C GLY A 41 -1.48 8.93 12.82
N PRO A 42 -1.09 9.15 14.09
CA PRO A 42 -0.30 8.22 14.88
C PRO A 42 -1.15 7.08 15.48
N MET A 43 -1.83 6.33 14.64
CA MET A 43 -2.67 5.20 15.06
C MET A 43 -2.60 4.03 14.10
N LEU A 44 -2.51 2.81 14.64
CA LEU A 44 -2.63 1.54 13.93
C LEU A 44 -3.87 0.78 14.39
N PRO A 45 -5.01 0.89 13.67
CA PRO A 45 -6.28 0.29 14.07
C PRO A 45 -6.22 -1.22 14.31
N ILE A 46 -5.36 -1.95 13.57
CA ILE A 46 -5.20 -3.39 13.74
C ILE A 46 -4.70 -3.77 15.14
N TYR A 47 -3.82 -2.95 15.75
CA TYR A 47 -3.34 -3.18 17.12
C TYR A 47 -4.43 -2.91 18.16
N GLY A 48 -5.18 -1.82 17.96
CA GLY A 48 -6.31 -1.51 18.84
C GLY A 48 -7.43 -2.55 18.75
N SER A 49 -7.81 -2.93 17.53
CA SER A 49 -8.78 -4.01 17.30
C SER A 49 -8.29 -5.33 17.87
N GLY A 50 -7.02 -5.67 17.63
CA GLY A 50 -6.39 -6.86 18.19
C GLY A 50 -6.46 -6.89 19.71
N ALA A 51 -6.04 -5.81 20.39
CA ALA A 51 -6.07 -5.73 21.83
C ALA A 51 -7.49 -5.91 22.39
N VAL A 52 -8.49 -5.20 21.85
CA VAL A 52 -9.88 -5.31 22.30
C VAL A 52 -10.42 -6.71 22.07
N VAL A 53 -10.18 -7.29 20.88
CA VAL A 53 -10.64 -8.66 20.58
C VAL A 53 -9.96 -9.68 21.51
N MET A 54 -8.64 -9.54 21.77
CA MET A 54 -7.93 -10.43 22.70
C MET A 54 -8.44 -10.31 24.13
N LEU A 55 -8.70 -9.09 24.62
CA LEU A 55 -9.28 -8.85 25.94
C LEU A 55 -10.64 -9.56 26.10
N CYS A 56 -11.51 -9.44 25.09
CA CYS A 56 -12.82 -10.10 25.10
C CYS A 56 -12.71 -11.63 24.97
N ALA A 57 -11.90 -12.10 24.01
CA ALA A 57 -11.81 -13.53 23.70
C ALA A 57 -11.16 -14.33 24.82
N THR A 58 -10.13 -13.78 25.50
CA THR A 58 -9.42 -14.50 26.57
C THR A 58 -10.09 -14.41 27.92
N TYR A 59 -11.18 -13.62 28.05
CA TYR A 59 -11.90 -13.47 29.35
C TYR A 59 -12.27 -14.78 29.98
N PRO A 60 -12.82 -15.81 29.28
CA PRO A 60 -13.19 -17.09 29.90
C PRO A 60 -12.02 -17.93 30.39
N VAL A 61 -10.82 -17.70 29.90
CA VAL A 61 -9.61 -18.51 30.16
C VAL A 61 -8.55 -17.76 30.97
N GLN A 62 -8.91 -16.65 31.59
CA GLN A 62 -7.96 -15.78 32.32
C GLN A 62 -7.23 -16.49 33.47
N SER A 63 -7.72 -17.61 33.97
CA SER A 63 -7.06 -18.43 35.02
C SER A 63 -5.88 -19.26 34.49
N SER A 64 -5.74 -19.41 33.14
CA SER A 64 -4.75 -20.28 32.51
C SER A 64 -3.87 -19.52 31.52
N ASP A 65 -2.56 -19.44 31.76
CA ASP A 65 -1.61 -18.81 30.85
C ASP A 65 -1.53 -19.54 29.51
N ILE A 66 -1.62 -20.87 29.53
CA ILE A 66 -1.67 -21.70 28.33
C ILE A 66 -2.97 -21.39 27.55
N GLY A 67 -4.10 -21.26 28.25
CA GLY A 67 -5.37 -20.89 27.64
C GLY A 67 -5.32 -19.51 26.97
N ILE A 68 -4.75 -18.51 27.63
CA ILE A 68 -4.54 -17.16 27.08
C ILE A 68 -3.65 -17.22 25.85
N PHE A 69 -2.52 -17.92 25.93
CA PHE A 69 -1.59 -18.07 24.81
C PHE A 69 -2.25 -18.72 23.59
N LEU A 70 -2.89 -19.88 23.78
CA LEU A 70 -3.50 -20.64 22.67
C LEU A 70 -4.67 -19.87 22.04
N LEU A 71 -5.54 -19.30 22.85
CA LEU A 71 -6.68 -18.55 22.34
C LEU A 71 -6.25 -17.25 21.68
N GLY A 72 -5.26 -16.56 22.25
CA GLY A 72 -4.64 -15.37 21.65
C GLY A 72 -3.99 -15.68 20.32
N LEU A 73 -3.21 -16.77 20.22
CA LEU A 73 -2.61 -17.23 18.97
C LEU A 73 -3.69 -17.45 17.90
N ILE A 74 -4.75 -18.19 18.19
CA ILE A 74 -5.79 -18.54 17.22
C ILE A 74 -6.56 -17.29 16.78
N VAL A 75 -7.08 -16.52 17.74
CA VAL A 75 -7.96 -15.38 17.45
C VAL A 75 -7.21 -14.24 16.76
N ALA A 76 -5.96 -13.96 17.21
CA ALA A 76 -5.15 -12.94 16.53
C ALA A 76 -4.74 -13.35 15.13
N THR A 77 -4.44 -14.64 14.91
CA THR A 77 -4.14 -15.16 13.56
C THR A 77 -5.33 -15.01 12.63
N ILE A 78 -6.54 -15.31 13.10
CA ILE A 78 -7.77 -15.11 12.31
C ILE A 78 -7.95 -13.63 11.99
N LEU A 79 -7.78 -12.73 12.96
CA LEU A 79 -7.91 -11.29 12.78
C LEU A 79 -6.88 -10.77 11.75
N GLU A 80 -5.61 -11.18 11.88
CA GLU A 80 -4.53 -10.82 10.96
C GLU A 80 -4.83 -11.30 9.53
N TYR A 81 -5.27 -12.55 9.38
CA TYR A 81 -5.63 -13.12 8.09
C TYR A 81 -6.78 -12.37 7.42
N VAL A 82 -7.90 -12.20 8.13
CA VAL A 82 -9.08 -11.49 7.62
C VAL A 82 -8.73 -10.06 7.23
N THR A 83 -8.00 -9.35 8.08
CA THR A 83 -7.55 -7.99 7.78
C THR A 83 -6.67 -7.94 6.54
N GLY A 84 -5.70 -8.86 6.41
CA GLY A 84 -4.82 -8.94 5.24
C GLY A 84 -5.57 -9.21 3.95
N VAL A 85 -6.49 -10.18 3.96
CA VAL A 85 -7.35 -10.51 2.80
C VAL A 85 -8.24 -9.34 2.40
N VAL A 86 -8.91 -8.71 3.37
CA VAL A 86 -9.81 -7.57 3.10
C VAL A 86 -9.03 -6.38 2.54
N MET A 87 -7.89 -6.05 3.12
CA MET A 87 -7.06 -4.93 2.63
C MET A 87 -6.50 -5.21 1.23
N GLU A 88 -6.02 -6.43 0.95
CA GLU A 88 -5.56 -6.79 -0.41
C GLU A 88 -6.71 -6.76 -1.42
N ALA A 89 -7.91 -7.23 -1.06
CA ALA A 89 -9.07 -7.19 -1.93
C ALA A 89 -9.52 -5.75 -2.26
N LEU A 90 -9.53 -4.87 -1.25
CA LEU A 90 -9.95 -3.48 -1.41
C LEU A 90 -8.92 -2.64 -2.16
N PHE A 91 -7.65 -2.69 -1.76
CA PHE A 91 -6.62 -1.77 -2.22
C PHE A 91 -5.67 -2.36 -3.26
N GLN A 92 -5.72 -3.68 -3.49
CA GLN A 92 -4.84 -4.43 -4.40
C GLN A 92 -3.35 -4.29 -4.04
N VAL A 93 -3.07 -3.96 -2.78
CA VAL A 93 -1.73 -3.89 -2.20
C VAL A 93 -1.72 -4.59 -0.84
N ARG A 94 -0.55 -5.09 -0.44
CA ARG A 94 -0.30 -5.75 0.83
C ARG A 94 0.55 -4.84 1.70
N TYR A 95 0.10 -4.58 2.91
CA TYR A 95 0.83 -3.80 3.91
C TYR A 95 1.93 -4.61 4.59
N TRP A 96 1.79 -5.94 4.60
CA TRP A 96 2.79 -6.93 4.99
C TRP A 96 2.69 -8.13 4.06
N ASP A 97 3.79 -8.88 3.91
CA ASP A 97 3.84 -10.06 3.06
C ASP A 97 4.76 -11.10 3.70
N TYR A 98 4.21 -12.25 4.06
CA TYR A 98 4.93 -13.38 4.64
C TYR A 98 5.18 -14.49 3.61
N SER A 99 5.07 -14.22 2.32
CA SER A 99 5.22 -15.25 1.27
C SER A 99 6.56 -16.00 1.36
N ASP A 100 7.61 -15.32 1.84
CA ASP A 100 8.95 -15.91 2.03
C ASP A 100 9.11 -16.65 3.38
N LYS A 101 8.10 -16.64 4.26
CA LYS A 101 8.16 -17.30 5.55
C LYS A 101 7.62 -18.73 5.50
N LYS A 102 8.25 -19.63 6.29
CA LYS A 102 7.78 -21.02 6.40
C LYS A 102 6.38 -21.08 7.04
N PHE A 103 5.56 -22.02 6.55
CA PHE A 103 4.17 -22.22 7.00
C PHE A 103 3.32 -20.95 6.89
N ASN A 104 3.52 -20.17 5.80
CA ASN A 104 2.62 -19.07 5.51
C ASN A 104 1.34 -19.57 4.82
N ILE A 105 0.25 -18.85 5.02
CA ILE A 105 -1.01 -19.04 4.30
C ILE A 105 -1.24 -17.81 3.44
N GLN A 106 -1.10 -17.99 2.13
CA GLN A 106 -1.28 -16.97 1.08
C GLN A 106 -0.42 -15.69 1.29
N GLY A 107 0.59 -15.74 2.18
CA GLY A 107 1.43 -14.60 2.55
C GLY A 107 0.79 -13.62 3.55
N HIS A 108 -0.45 -13.86 4.00
CA HIS A 108 -1.12 -12.99 4.97
C HIS A 108 -0.74 -13.29 6.41
N ILE A 109 -0.50 -14.56 6.74
CA ILE A 109 -0.09 -15.05 8.06
C ILE A 109 1.03 -16.08 7.91
N CYS A 110 1.78 -16.32 8.98
CA CYS A 110 2.77 -17.39 9.07
C CYS A 110 2.88 -17.91 10.51
N LEU A 111 3.46 -19.10 10.67
CA LEU A 111 3.57 -19.72 11.99
C LEU A 111 4.33 -18.83 12.98
N SER A 112 5.38 -18.16 12.57
CA SER A 112 6.17 -17.28 13.46
C SER A 112 5.38 -16.05 13.90
N SER A 113 4.55 -15.43 13.03
CA SER A 113 3.67 -14.33 13.44
C SER A 113 2.59 -14.81 14.40
N SER A 114 1.99 -15.97 14.15
CA SER A 114 0.98 -16.55 15.02
C SER A 114 1.50 -16.85 16.45
N LEU A 115 2.71 -17.42 16.54
CA LEU A 115 3.37 -17.65 17.83
C LEU A 115 3.67 -16.33 18.57
N ALA A 116 4.15 -15.33 17.84
CA ALA A 116 4.39 -14.00 18.41
C ALA A 116 3.10 -13.37 18.94
N TRP A 117 1.98 -13.51 18.23
CA TRP A 117 0.67 -13.03 18.69
C TRP A 117 0.21 -13.72 19.99
N GLY A 118 0.44 -15.02 20.12
CA GLY A 118 0.18 -15.75 21.38
C GLY A 118 0.97 -15.16 22.57
N ILE A 119 2.28 -14.90 22.38
CA ILE A 119 3.15 -14.28 23.38
C ILE A 119 2.68 -12.85 23.70
N PHE A 120 2.39 -12.05 22.68
CA PHE A 120 1.90 -10.68 22.86
C PHE A 120 0.55 -10.62 23.57
N THR A 121 -0.34 -11.60 23.33
CA THR A 121 -1.60 -11.71 24.06
C THR A 121 -1.37 -11.98 25.54
N LEU A 122 -0.46 -12.92 25.87
CA LEU A 122 -0.12 -13.20 27.26
C LEU A 122 0.47 -11.96 27.95
N LEU A 123 1.40 -11.27 27.28
CA LEU A 123 1.99 -10.02 27.77
C LEU A 123 0.93 -8.92 27.95
N LEU A 124 0.02 -8.79 26.98
CA LEU A 124 -1.08 -7.83 27.05
C LEU A 124 -1.93 -8.08 28.29
N ILE A 125 -2.41 -9.31 28.49
CA ILE A 125 -3.36 -9.65 29.56
C ILE A 125 -2.71 -9.59 30.94
N ARG A 126 -1.47 -10.09 31.09
CA ARG A 126 -0.80 -10.20 32.39
C ARG A 126 -0.05 -8.95 32.83
N VAL A 127 0.48 -8.21 31.85
CA VAL A 127 1.43 -7.15 32.17
C VAL A 127 0.91 -5.78 31.78
N VAL A 128 0.50 -5.62 30.52
CA VAL A 128 0.23 -4.29 29.97
C VAL A 128 -1.16 -3.81 30.39
N HIS A 129 -2.19 -4.59 30.12
CA HIS A 129 -3.58 -4.18 30.35
C HIS A 129 -3.90 -3.82 31.81
N PRO A 130 -3.47 -4.58 32.83
CA PRO A 130 -3.75 -4.22 34.23
C PRO A 130 -3.18 -2.85 34.61
N ARG A 131 -1.98 -2.52 34.09
CA ARG A 131 -1.34 -1.21 34.35
C ARG A 131 -2.07 -0.06 33.66
N ILE A 132 -2.50 -0.32 32.42
CA ILE A 132 -3.22 0.70 31.63
C ILE A 132 -4.63 0.92 32.20
N SER A 133 -5.34 -0.13 32.58
CA SER A 133 -6.64 -0.01 33.26
C SER A 133 -6.53 0.81 34.54
N ALA A 134 -5.58 0.46 35.41
CA ALA A 134 -5.33 1.21 36.64
C ALA A 134 -4.92 2.69 36.42
N LEU A 135 -4.25 2.98 35.29
CA LEU A 135 -3.92 4.36 34.92
C LEU A 135 -5.17 5.13 34.47
N LEU A 136 -5.99 4.53 33.62
CA LEU A 136 -7.20 5.14 33.08
C LEU A 136 -8.26 5.38 34.17
N GLU A 137 -8.35 4.48 35.18
CA GLU A 137 -9.25 4.65 36.33
C GLU A 137 -8.93 5.88 37.18
N LYS A 138 -7.69 6.37 37.16
CA LYS A 138 -7.29 7.60 37.87
C LYS A 138 -7.74 8.88 37.18
N ILE A 139 -8.12 8.80 35.91
CA ILE A 139 -8.54 9.96 35.13
C ILE A 139 -10.05 10.22 35.37
N PRO A 140 -10.47 11.46 35.65
CA PRO A 140 -11.88 11.78 35.80
C PRO A 140 -12.71 11.36 34.58
N GLN A 141 -13.87 10.77 34.82
CA GLN A 141 -14.72 10.22 33.75
C GLN A 141 -15.14 11.22 32.69
N ASN A 142 -15.38 12.48 33.09
CA ASN A 142 -15.72 13.56 32.16
C ASN A 142 -14.56 13.89 31.22
N VAL A 143 -13.31 13.85 31.73
CA VAL A 143 -12.09 14.06 30.90
C VAL A 143 -11.94 12.91 29.91
N CYS A 144 -12.06 11.67 30.38
CA CYS A 144 -12.02 10.49 29.48
C CYS A 144 -13.10 10.57 28.40
N PHE A 145 -14.33 10.94 28.75
CA PHE A 145 -15.42 11.04 27.79
C PHE A 145 -15.18 12.16 26.75
N SER A 146 -14.77 13.33 27.20
CA SER A 146 -14.46 14.45 26.30
C SER A 146 -13.31 14.11 25.35
N ALA A 147 -12.24 13.49 25.87
CA ALA A 147 -11.12 13.02 25.06
C ALA A 147 -11.57 11.95 24.04
N LEU A 148 -12.42 11.01 24.47
CA LEU A 148 -12.95 9.96 23.59
C LEU A 148 -13.73 10.53 22.41
N VAL A 149 -14.59 11.52 22.65
CA VAL A 149 -15.36 12.18 21.59
C VAL A 149 -14.42 12.86 20.59
N VAL A 150 -13.46 13.65 21.05
CA VAL A 150 -12.51 14.35 20.19
C VAL A 150 -11.66 13.36 19.38
N ILE A 151 -11.09 12.35 20.03
CA ILE A 151 -10.26 11.33 19.36
C ILE A 151 -11.08 10.57 18.33
N THR A 152 -12.34 10.22 18.63
CA THR A 152 -13.22 9.52 17.68
C THR A 152 -13.48 10.34 16.43
N ILE A 153 -13.75 11.64 16.57
CA ILE A 153 -13.98 12.54 15.43
C ILE A 153 -12.70 12.64 14.56
N VAL A 154 -11.55 12.90 15.20
CA VAL A 154 -10.26 13.00 14.49
C VAL A 154 -9.92 11.70 13.79
N PHE A 155 -10.10 10.58 14.47
CA PHE A 155 -9.89 9.25 13.90
C PHE A 155 -10.80 8.99 12.69
N ALA A 156 -12.09 9.31 12.79
CA ALA A 156 -13.03 9.11 11.70
C ALA A 156 -12.67 9.93 10.45
N ILE A 157 -12.25 11.18 10.63
CA ILE A 157 -11.79 12.05 9.54
C ILE A 157 -10.52 11.49 8.89
N ASP A 158 -9.54 11.08 9.72
CA ASP A 158 -8.28 10.53 9.21
C ASP A 158 -8.50 9.18 8.51
N PHE A 159 -9.35 8.32 9.09
CA PHE A 159 -9.70 7.03 8.49
C PHE A 159 -10.37 7.21 7.12
N ALA A 160 -11.38 8.06 7.01
CA ALA A 160 -12.06 8.33 5.75
C ALA A 160 -11.08 8.89 4.70
N SER A 161 -10.23 9.83 5.10
CA SER A 161 -9.24 10.43 4.22
C SER A 161 -8.17 9.44 3.75
N SER A 162 -7.68 8.58 4.65
CA SER A 162 -6.69 7.55 4.34
C SER A 162 -7.29 6.45 3.46
N PHE A 163 -8.56 6.11 3.69
CA PHE A 163 -9.30 5.16 2.86
C PHE A 163 -9.43 5.68 1.41
N HIS A 164 -9.84 6.94 1.23
CA HIS A 164 -9.89 7.56 -0.08
C HIS A 164 -8.52 7.60 -0.76
N ALA A 165 -7.46 7.96 -0.03
CA ALA A 165 -6.10 7.98 -0.58
C ALA A 165 -5.62 6.59 -1.04
N ALA A 166 -5.95 5.53 -0.30
CA ALA A 166 -5.62 4.15 -0.67
C ALA A 166 -6.42 3.66 -1.89
N MET A 167 -7.71 4.00 -1.98
CA MET A 167 -8.54 3.70 -3.14
C MET A 167 -8.06 4.44 -4.40
N ASP A 168 -7.71 5.70 -4.27
CA ASP A 168 -7.11 6.49 -5.35
C ASP A 168 -5.77 5.91 -5.79
N LEU A 169 -4.91 5.47 -4.84
CA LEU A 169 -3.65 4.82 -5.16
C LEU A 169 -3.87 3.55 -5.99
N ARG A 170 -4.86 2.72 -5.63
CA ARG A 170 -5.26 1.57 -6.44
C ARG A 170 -5.59 1.96 -7.88
N GLN A 171 -6.42 3.01 -8.08
CA GLN A 171 -6.78 3.49 -9.42
C GLN A 171 -5.57 4.01 -10.20
N ILE A 172 -4.62 4.68 -9.52
CA ILE A 172 -3.36 5.13 -10.13
C ILE A 172 -2.53 3.94 -10.59
N LEU A 173 -2.37 2.90 -9.75
CA LEU A 173 -1.64 1.69 -10.10
C LEU A 173 -2.27 0.97 -11.31
N GLU A 174 -3.58 0.88 -11.35
CA GLU A 174 -4.32 0.32 -12.49
C GLU A 174 -4.10 1.15 -13.76
N SER A 175 -4.19 2.48 -13.66
CA SER A 175 -3.96 3.39 -14.79
C SER A 175 -2.54 3.31 -15.33
N ILE A 176 -1.52 3.20 -14.46
CA ILE A 176 -0.12 3.00 -14.87
C ILE A 176 0.06 1.67 -15.59
N THR A 177 -0.56 0.61 -15.09
CA THR A 177 -0.48 -0.73 -15.70
C THR A 177 -1.12 -0.75 -17.08
N ASN A 178 -2.30 -0.13 -17.23
CA ASN A 178 -2.98 -0.01 -18.52
C ASN A 178 -2.18 0.86 -19.50
N LEU A 179 -1.64 1.97 -19.02
CA LEU A 179 -0.77 2.85 -19.83
C LEU A 179 0.45 2.09 -20.40
N LYS A 180 1.09 1.25 -19.56
CA LYS A 180 2.21 0.41 -20.00
C LYS A 180 1.78 -0.59 -21.08
N SER A 181 0.67 -1.29 -20.87
CA SER A 181 0.12 -2.24 -21.85
C SER A 181 -0.22 -1.57 -23.19
N ASP A 182 -0.82 -0.39 -23.13
CA ASP A 182 -1.17 0.35 -24.35
C ASP A 182 0.08 0.89 -25.07
N ALA A 183 1.09 1.32 -24.33
CA ALA A 183 2.39 1.72 -24.91
C ALA A 183 3.10 0.52 -25.60
N GLU A 184 3.04 -0.69 -25.01
CA GLU A 184 3.58 -1.91 -25.62
C GLU A 184 2.86 -2.26 -26.93
N LYS A 185 1.53 -2.23 -26.95
CA LYS A 185 0.72 -2.47 -28.16
C LYS A 185 1.01 -1.45 -29.27
N LEU A 186 1.17 -0.18 -28.88
CA LEU A 186 1.52 0.86 -29.86
C LEU A 186 2.94 0.68 -30.40
N ARG A 187 3.90 0.26 -29.56
CA ARG A 187 5.25 -0.08 -29.99
C ARG A 187 5.24 -1.24 -31.01
N GLU A 188 4.48 -2.29 -30.76
CA GLU A 188 4.35 -3.42 -31.70
C GLU A 188 3.79 -2.97 -33.05
N ARG A 189 2.72 -2.18 -33.06
CA ARG A 189 2.13 -1.62 -34.28
C ARG A 189 3.12 -0.72 -35.04
N PHE A 190 3.92 0.06 -34.32
CA PHE A 190 4.95 0.90 -34.87
C PHE A 190 6.05 0.08 -35.56
N ILE A 191 6.51 -1.03 -34.94
CA ILE A 191 7.48 -1.95 -35.53
C ILE A 191 6.94 -2.53 -36.83
N VAL A 192 5.70 -3.04 -36.85
CA VAL A 192 5.08 -3.63 -38.04
C VAL A 192 4.97 -2.61 -39.20
N LEU A 193 4.67 -1.35 -38.93
CA LEU A 193 4.61 -0.31 -39.93
C LEU A 193 5.99 0.05 -40.50
N THR A 194 7.03 0.05 -39.66
CA THR A 194 8.40 0.36 -40.08
C THR A 194 9.07 -0.77 -40.81
N ASP A 195 8.79 -2.02 -40.50
CA ASP A 195 9.30 -3.19 -41.25
C ASP A 195 8.92 -3.13 -42.76
N SER A 196 7.84 -2.42 -43.06
CA SER A 196 7.36 -2.27 -44.43
C SER A 196 7.95 -1.04 -45.21
N VAL A 197 8.78 -0.19 -44.55
CA VAL A 197 9.12 1.13 -45.13
C VAL A 197 10.62 1.39 -45.24
N SER A 198 11.49 0.96 -44.32
CA SER A 198 12.92 1.28 -44.39
C SER A 198 13.78 0.49 -43.42
N GLU A 199 14.86 -0.13 -43.95
CA GLU A 199 15.88 -0.85 -43.18
C GLU A 199 16.60 0.03 -42.12
N THR A 200 16.86 1.29 -42.50
CA THR A 200 17.56 2.28 -41.66
C THR A 200 16.73 2.70 -40.41
N LEU A 201 15.42 2.71 -40.52
CA LEU A 201 14.51 2.98 -39.40
C LEU A 201 14.34 1.75 -38.51
N ARG A 202 14.40 0.55 -39.09
CA ARG A 202 14.36 -0.73 -38.37
C ARG A 202 15.47 -0.84 -37.34
N ASP A 203 16.71 -0.51 -37.68
CA ASP A 203 17.87 -0.53 -36.79
C ASP A 203 17.70 0.43 -35.60
N LYS A 204 17.23 1.66 -35.88
CA LYS A 204 16.95 2.65 -34.81
C LYS A 204 15.81 2.23 -33.88
N ILE A 205 14.79 1.60 -34.40
CA ILE A 205 13.63 1.12 -33.60
C ILE A 205 14.00 -0.12 -32.80
N GLY A 206 14.84 -1.00 -33.34
CA GLY A 206 15.41 -2.14 -32.60
C GLY A 206 16.14 -1.72 -31.31
N THR A 207 16.70 -0.50 -31.29
CA THR A 207 17.34 0.07 -30.10
C THR A 207 16.37 0.71 -29.11
N ILE A 208 15.10 0.94 -29.47
CA ILE A 208 14.08 1.47 -28.54
C ILE A 208 13.73 0.39 -27.51
N LYS A 209 14.16 0.59 -26.28
CA LYS A 209 13.86 -0.31 -25.17
C LYS A 209 12.36 -0.45 -24.95
N LYS A 210 11.94 -1.59 -24.41
CA LYS A 210 10.54 -1.78 -24.00
C LYS A 210 10.10 -0.68 -23.03
N PRO A 211 8.84 -0.21 -23.13
CA PRO A 211 8.34 0.82 -22.23
C PRO A 211 8.31 0.30 -20.80
N GLU A 212 9.21 0.80 -19.96
CA GLU A 212 9.17 0.62 -18.51
C GLU A 212 8.38 1.79 -17.91
N SER A 213 7.59 1.53 -16.88
CA SER A 213 6.73 2.55 -16.24
C SER A 213 7.53 3.77 -15.74
N SER A 214 8.80 3.59 -15.35
CA SER A 214 9.71 4.66 -14.93
C SER A 214 10.30 5.47 -16.08
N ARG A 215 10.30 4.96 -17.34
CA ARG A 215 10.97 5.54 -18.52
C ARG A 215 10.04 5.81 -19.69
N ILE A 216 8.75 5.97 -19.41
CA ILE A 216 7.76 6.25 -20.46
C ILE A 216 8.08 7.55 -21.23
N GLU A 217 8.69 8.57 -20.59
CA GLU A 217 9.11 9.82 -21.26
C GLU A 217 10.19 9.59 -22.29
N GLU A 218 11.26 8.87 -21.92
CA GLU A 218 12.34 8.52 -22.87
C GLU A 218 11.80 7.73 -24.06
N PHE A 219 10.89 6.78 -23.75
CA PHE A 219 10.20 6.00 -24.77
C PHE A 219 9.36 6.91 -25.70
N GLN A 220 8.55 7.82 -25.15
CA GLN A 220 7.72 8.74 -25.92
C GLN A 220 8.57 9.67 -26.82
N THR A 221 9.65 10.24 -26.30
CA THR A 221 10.54 11.12 -27.06
C THR A 221 11.18 10.36 -28.22
N SER A 222 11.75 9.18 -27.95
CA SER A 222 12.37 8.33 -28.96
C SER A 222 11.40 7.92 -30.08
N VAL A 223 10.16 7.56 -29.67
CA VAL A 223 9.13 7.18 -30.66
C VAL A 223 8.63 8.38 -31.43
N SER A 224 8.47 9.56 -30.81
CA SER A 224 8.03 10.78 -31.51
C SER A 224 9.02 11.21 -32.64
N GLU A 225 10.32 11.17 -32.33
CA GLU A 225 11.36 11.45 -33.32
C GLU A 225 11.34 10.45 -34.49
N CYS A 226 11.12 9.16 -34.18
CA CYS A 226 11.01 8.14 -35.20
C CYS A 226 9.74 8.29 -36.05
N LEU A 227 8.61 8.69 -35.44
CA LEU A 227 7.33 8.91 -36.12
C LEU A 227 7.42 10.10 -37.11
N GLU A 228 8.13 11.16 -36.76
CA GLU A 228 8.33 12.29 -37.68
C GLU A 228 9.14 11.89 -38.91
N LYS A 229 10.20 11.10 -38.73
CA LYS A 229 10.97 10.53 -39.84
C LYS A 229 10.14 9.54 -40.66
N LEU A 230 9.36 8.71 -40.02
CA LEU A 230 8.48 7.77 -40.70
C LEU A 230 7.44 8.50 -41.55
N TYR A 231 6.86 9.58 -41.04
CA TYR A 231 5.88 10.40 -41.76
C TYR A 231 6.43 10.95 -43.08
N SER A 232 7.72 11.30 -43.13
CA SER A 232 8.38 11.80 -44.35
C SER A 232 8.74 10.70 -45.37
N LEU A 233 8.78 9.44 -44.96
CA LEU A 233 9.22 8.30 -45.78
C LEU A 233 8.08 7.36 -46.22
N VAL A 234 6.92 7.47 -45.61
CA VAL A 234 5.78 6.57 -45.85
C VAL A 234 5.01 6.96 -47.11
N PRO A 235 4.60 5.99 -47.96
CA PRO A 235 3.69 6.23 -49.08
C PRO A 235 2.37 6.85 -48.61
N LYS A 236 1.74 7.68 -49.46
CA LYS A 236 0.50 8.43 -49.18
C LYS A 236 -0.62 7.52 -48.61
N GLU A 237 -0.69 6.26 -49.01
CA GLU A 237 -1.68 5.28 -48.57
C GLU A 237 -1.56 4.92 -47.10
N LYS A 238 -0.35 4.97 -46.50
CA LYS A 238 -0.08 4.63 -45.10
C LYS A 238 0.05 5.85 -44.18
N THR A 239 -0.02 7.06 -44.72
CA THR A 239 0.11 8.31 -43.94
C THR A 239 -0.95 8.42 -42.83
N ALA A 240 -2.18 7.97 -43.10
CA ALA A 240 -3.25 7.97 -42.12
C ALA A 240 -2.95 7.10 -40.88
N ASP A 241 -2.27 5.98 -41.06
CA ASP A 241 -1.91 5.08 -39.93
C ASP A 241 -0.80 5.69 -39.07
N VAL A 242 0.14 6.40 -39.67
CA VAL A 242 1.20 7.13 -38.95
C VAL A 242 0.60 8.28 -38.14
N ILE A 243 -0.35 9.03 -38.71
CA ILE A 243 -1.06 10.10 -37.97
C ILE A 243 -1.82 9.53 -36.76
N ARG A 244 -2.56 8.45 -36.96
CA ARG A 244 -3.28 7.78 -35.84
C ARG A 244 -2.32 7.29 -34.75
N LEU A 245 -1.16 6.79 -35.10
CA LEU A 245 -0.15 6.40 -34.11
C LEU A 245 0.38 7.63 -33.37
N LYS A 246 0.70 8.74 -34.08
CA LYS A 246 1.15 9.98 -33.42
C LYS A 246 0.12 10.53 -32.44
N GLU A 247 -1.14 10.56 -32.80
CA GLU A 247 -2.25 10.98 -31.92
C GLU A 247 -2.36 10.08 -30.67
N ARG A 248 -2.25 8.76 -30.84
CA ARG A 248 -2.30 7.82 -29.71
C ARG A 248 -1.10 7.95 -28.78
N PHE A 249 0.09 8.19 -29.31
CA PHE A 249 1.27 8.45 -28.49
C PHE A 249 1.16 9.78 -27.72
N ALA A 250 0.63 10.84 -28.34
CA ALA A 250 0.34 12.09 -27.65
C ALA A 250 -0.67 11.90 -26.51
N TYR A 251 -1.74 11.15 -26.76
CA TYR A 251 -2.74 10.80 -25.73
C TYR A 251 -2.11 10.04 -24.54
N LEU A 252 -1.17 9.11 -24.77
CA LEU A 252 -0.45 8.43 -23.69
C LEU A 252 0.34 9.41 -22.81
N GLY A 253 0.91 10.46 -23.42
CA GLY A 253 1.62 11.53 -22.71
C GLY A 253 0.70 12.35 -21.82
N GLU A 254 -0.46 12.73 -22.33
CA GLU A 254 -1.48 13.44 -21.56
C GLU A 254 -2.00 12.59 -20.38
N LEU A 255 -2.25 11.30 -20.62
CA LEU A 255 -2.70 10.37 -19.59
C LEU A 255 -1.65 10.21 -18.49
N LYS A 256 -0.36 10.09 -18.84
CA LYS A 256 0.74 10.05 -17.87
C LYS A 256 0.78 11.32 -17.01
N ASN A 257 0.66 12.48 -17.62
CA ASN A 257 0.65 13.77 -16.92
C ASN A 257 -0.56 13.89 -15.98
N ALA A 258 -1.72 13.40 -16.40
CA ALA A 258 -2.91 13.34 -15.57
C ALA A 258 -2.73 12.41 -14.36
N ILE A 259 -2.10 11.24 -14.56
CA ILE A 259 -1.77 10.29 -13.47
C ILE A 259 -0.79 10.93 -12.48
N SER A 260 0.26 11.61 -12.96
CA SER A 260 1.24 12.30 -12.13
C SER A 260 0.60 13.38 -11.25
N LYS A 261 -0.34 14.17 -11.80
CA LYS A 261 -1.09 15.19 -11.06
C LYS A 261 -2.00 14.62 -9.97
N ARG A 262 -2.42 13.35 -10.07
CA ARG A 262 -3.22 12.67 -9.05
C ARG A 262 -2.41 12.22 -7.84
N MET A 263 -1.07 12.23 -7.91
CA MET A 263 -0.18 11.92 -6.79
C MET A 263 -0.10 13.10 -5.84
N ASP A 264 -0.95 13.11 -4.81
CA ASP A 264 -0.98 14.11 -3.75
C ASP A 264 -0.11 13.73 -2.53
N PHE A 265 -0.01 14.66 -1.59
CA PHE A 265 0.78 14.53 -0.37
C PHE A 265 0.38 13.29 0.47
N ARG A 266 -0.92 12.95 0.55
CA ARG A 266 -1.42 11.83 1.34
C ARG A 266 -0.99 10.48 0.76
N LYS A 267 -1.03 10.32 -0.55
CA LYS A 267 -0.57 9.10 -1.23
C LYS A 267 0.94 8.92 -1.09
N ILE A 268 1.68 10.03 -1.13
CA ILE A 268 3.13 10.02 -0.86
C ILE A 268 3.42 9.61 0.58
N ILE A 269 2.68 10.12 1.58
CA ILE A 269 2.81 9.70 2.98
C ILE A 269 2.49 8.22 3.12
N LEU A 270 1.40 7.73 2.52
CA LEU A 270 1.00 6.31 2.56
C LEU A 270 2.11 5.41 2.01
N LEU A 271 2.72 5.76 0.88
CA LEU A 271 3.83 5.00 0.29
C LEU A 271 5.08 5.09 1.16
N LYS A 272 5.46 6.27 1.64
CA LYS A 272 6.63 6.47 2.52
C LYS A 272 6.47 5.80 3.87
N GLY A 273 5.27 5.81 4.42
CA GLY A 273 4.92 5.14 5.67
C GLY A 273 4.93 3.60 5.55
N ASN A 274 4.77 3.07 4.33
CA ASN A 274 4.72 1.65 4.08
C ASN A 274 5.75 1.22 3.01
N PRO A 275 7.07 1.32 3.30
CA PRO A 275 8.12 1.02 2.32
C PRO A 275 8.09 -0.44 1.84
N MET A 276 7.59 -1.36 2.68
CA MET A 276 7.45 -2.79 2.37
C MET A 276 6.15 -3.14 1.66
N LEU A 277 5.33 -2.14 1.26
CA LEU A 277 4.10 -2.38 0.50
C LEU A 277 4.40 -3.18 -0.76
N THR A 278 3.64 -4.24 -1.01
CA THR A 278 3.74 -5.07 -2.21
C THR A 278 2.40 -5.14 -2.94
N SER A 279 2.41 -5.55 -4.21
CA SER A 279 1.20 -5.83 -4.97
C SER A 279 1.46 -7.00 -5.88
N LYS A 280 0.58 -7.98 -5.87
CA LYS A 280 0.64 -9.09 -6.84
C LYS A 280 0.20 -8.65 -8.22
N LYS A 281 -0.85 -7.84 -8.29
CA LYS A 281 -1.46 -7.42 -9.55
C LYS A 281 -0.73 -6.27 -10.21
N TYR A 282 -0.20 -5.33 -9.42
CA TYR A 282 0.38 -4.06 -9.90
C TYR A 282 1.84 -3.87 -9.44
N ALA A 283 2.61 -4.97 -9.38
CA ALA A 283 3.98 -4.95 -8.86
C ALA A 283 4.88 -3.92 -9.58
N ASP A 284 4.89 -3.93 -10.91
CA ASP A 284 5.70 -3.02 -11.72
C ASP A 284 5.31 -1.54 -11.53
N ALA A 285 4.00 -1.26 -11.54
CA ALA A 285 3.49 0.10 -11.34
C ALA A 285 3.83 0.63 -9.94
N LEU A 286 3.68 -0.21 -8.90
CA LEU A 286 4.02 0.15 -7.53
C LEU A 286 5.52 0.40 -7.37
N ASN A 287 6.37 -0.45 -7.94
CA ASN A 287 7.83 -0.28 -7.89
C ASN A 287 8.26 1.02 -8.59
N SER A 288 7.69 1.32 -9.76
CA SER A 288 7.95 2.58 -10.48
C SER A 288 7.56 3.81 -9.66
N LEU A 289 6.40 3.78 -8.98
CA LEU A 289 6.01 4.87 -8.08
C LEU A 289 6.97 5.02 -6.90
N LYS A 290 7.40 3.91 -6.30
CA LYS A 290 8.39 3.92 -5.21
C LYS A 290 9.73 4.50 -5.64
N GLU A 291 10.20 4.18 -6.84
CA GLU A 291 11.41 4.76 -7.42
C GLU A 291 11.30 6.27 -7.62
N GLN A 292 10.18 6.75 -8.19
CA GLN A 292 9.92 8.18 -8.40
C GLN A 292 9.96 8.99 -7.11
N ILE A 293 9.47 8.43 -6.00
CA ILE A 293 9.48 9.10 -4.68
C ILE A 293 10.75 8.78 -3.85
N GLY A 294 11.73 8.09 -4.45
CA GLY A 294 13.04 7.84 -3.85
C GLY A 294 13.07 6.75 -2.78
N LEU A 295 12.10 5.83 -2.75
CA LEU A 295 12.05 4.74 -1.79
C LEU A 295 12.97 3.55 -2.14
N ASN A 296 13.27 3.31 -3.41
CA ASN A 296 14.09 2.18 -3.88
C ASN A 296 15.58 2.54 -4.12
N LYS A 297 16.08 3.68 -3.64
CA LYS A 297 17.46 4.12 -3.88
C LYS A 297 18.54 3.41 -3.02
N ASN A 298 18.20 2.38 -2.26
CA ASN A 298 19.13 1.61 -1.45
C ASN A 298 19.01 0.10 -1.76
N LYS A 299 19.66 -0.33 -2.82
CA LYS A 299 20.24 -1.68 -2.95
C LYS A 299 21.71 -1.53 -3.15
#